data_a5f61bbe525e5d1a42925809b2b9e96d
#
_entry.id   a5f61bbe525e5d1a42925809b2b9e96d
#
_cell.length_a   1.000
_cell.length_b   1.000
_cell.length_c   1.000
_cell.angle_alpha   90.00
_cell.angle_beta   90.00
_cell.angle_gamma   90.00
#
_symmetry.space_group_name_H-M   'P 1'
#
loop_
_entity.id
_entity.type
_entity.pdbx_description
1 polymer ?
#
loop_
_entity_poly.entity_id
_entity_poly.type
_entity_poly.pdbx_seq_one_letter_code
_entity_poly.pdbx_strand_id
1 'polypeptide(L)'
;MMRKLLFLFLMLCCYYEANAGDLDGKYLSQSGELLFIFSGDSLYIDIAQSQRKVSAFKLVKNSENKSSTTFNAFEAYLKDGRETYREVLIKVTKLENKNFLLEYFGKDKDREYNSNERYNIKLID
;
A
#
# COMPACT_ATOMS: atom_id res chain seq x y z
N MET A 1 -0.07 -2.16 -40.08
CA MET A 1 -0.68 -1.00 -39.41
C MET A 1 -1.62 -1.35 -38.27
N MET A 2 -2.44 -2.36 -38.41
CA MET A 2 -3.34 -2.80 -37.30
C MET A 2 -2.58 -3.30 -36.08
N ARG A 3 -1.40 -3.89 -36.24
CA ARG A 3 -0.58 -4.38 -35.14
C ARG A 3 -0.07 -3.27 -34.23
N LYS A 4 0.26 -2.10 -34.79
CA LYS A 4 0.75 -0.96 -33.99
C LYS A 4 -0.37 -0.31 -33.17
N LEU A 5 -1.57 -0.25 -33.74
CA LEU A 5 -2.74 0.27 -33.02
C LEU A 5 -3.19 -0.66 -31.91
N LEU A 6 -3.16 -1.96 -32.14
CA LEU A 6 -3.49 -2.96 -31.12
C LEU A 6 -2.48 -2.94 -29.98
N PHE A 7 -1.20 -2.80 -30.31
CA PHE A 7 -0.13 -2.72 -29.32
C PHE A 7 -0.24 -1.46 -28.46
N LEU A 8 -0.59 -0.32 -29.08
CA LEU A 8 -0.81 0.93 -28.35
C LEU A 8 -2.03 0.83 -27.44
N PHE A 9 -3.09 0.19 -27.90
CA PHE A 9 -4.29 -0.02 -27.10
C PHE A 9 -4.01 -0.96 -25.91
N LEU A 10 -3.25 -2.02 -26.13
CA LEU A 10 -2.83 -2.93 -25.07
C LEU A 10 -1.91 -2.25 -24.07
N MET A 11 -1.01 -1.39 -24.54
CA MET A 11 -0.14 -0.60 -23.64
C MET A 11 -0.94 0.39 -22.80
N LEU A 12 -1.94 1.03 -23.39
CA LEU A 12 -2.84 1.94 -22.67
C LEU A 12 -3.66 1.21 -21.61
N CYS A 13 -4.19 0.03 -21.93
CA CYS A 13 -4.92 -0.80 -20.97
C CYS A 13 -4.00 -1.29 -19.86
N CYS A 14 -2.79 -1.73 -20.20
CA CYS A 14 -1.79 -2.14 -19.21
C CYS A 14 -1.35 -0.97 -18.32
N TYR A 15 -1.24 0.23 -18.89
CA TYR A 15 -0.90 1.42 -18.13
C TYR A 15 -1.98 1.78 -17.11
N TYR A 16 -3.26 1.67 -17.49
CA TYR A 16 -4.35 1.90 -16.56
C TYR A 16 -4.40 0.85 -15.44
N GLU A 17 -4.16 -0.41 -15.78
CA GLU A 17 -4.12 -1.50 -14.81
C GLU A 17 -2.88 -1.39 -13.90
N ALA A 18 -1.74 -1.01 -14.46
CA ALA A 18 -0.49 -0.84 -13.71
C ALA A 18 -0.59 0.23 -12.63
N ASN A 19 -1.42 1.27 -12.83
CA ASN A 19 -1.62 2.31 -11.83
C ASN A 19 -2.35 1.81 -10.58
N ALA A 20 -3.14 0.76 -10.70
CA ALA A 20 -3.88 0.19 -9.57
C ALA A 20 -3.21 -1.04 -9.00
N GLY A 21 -2.53 -1.86 -9.83
CA GLY A 21 -2.04 -3.18 -9.45
C GLY A 21 -0.53 -3.34 -9.38
N ASP A 22 0.22 -2.25 -9.57
CA ASP A 22 1.68 -2.31 -9.62
C ASP A 22 2.31 -2.82 -8.33
N LEU A 23 1.62 -2.61 -7.22
CA LEU A 23 2.06 -3.05 -5.90
C LEU A 23 1.39 -4.32 -5.43
N ASP A 24 0.48 -4.91 -6.20
CA ASP A 24 -0.24 -6.11 -5.78
C ASP A 24 0.75 -7.24 -5.45
N GLY A 25 0.55 -7.86 -4.31
CA GLY A 25 1.39 -8.95 -3.84
C GLY A 25 1.52 -8.97 -2.34
N LYS A 26 2.32 -9.91 -1.88
CA LYS A 26 2.61 -10.10 -0.47
C LYS A 26 4.05 -9.71 -0.18
N TYR A 27 4.24 -8.90 0.84
CA TYR A 27 5.53 -8.37 1.23
C TYR A 27 5.78 -8.67 2.70
N LEU A 28 6.96 -9.22 2.97
CA LEU A 28 7.35 -9.54 4.34
C LEU A 28 8.27 -8.45 4.88
N SER A 29 8.03 -8.01 6.12
CA SER A 29 8.91 -7.06 6.78
C SER A 29 10.29 -7.67 7.03
N GLN A 30 11.32 -6.84 7.16
CA GLN A 30 12.69 -7.28 7.40
C GLN A 30 12.80 -8.11 8.69
N SER A 31 12.01 -7.78 9.71
CA SER A 31 11.97 -8.54 10.95
C SER A 31 11.28 -9.90 10.81
N GLY A 32 10.51 -10.11 9.73
CA GLY A 32 9.71 -11.31 9.52
C GLY A 32 8.42 -11.35 10.33
N GLU A 33 8.10 -10.29 11.05
CA GLU A 33 6.94 -10.26 11.95
C GLU A 33 5.64 -9.84 11.26
N LEU A 34 5.73 -8.95 10.27
CA LEU A 34 4.57 -8.39 9.61
C LEU A 34 4.51 -8.78 8.15
N LEU A 35 3.32 -9.07 7.68
CA LEU A 35 3.01 -9.35 6.30
C LEU A 35 2.12 -8.24 5.75
N PHE A 36 2.57 -7.59 4.68
CA PHE A 36 1.84 -6.53 4.00
C PHE A 36 1.26 -7.09 2.71
N ILE A 37 -0.05 -7.02 2.55
CA ILE A 37 -0.74 -7.57 1.39
C ILE A 37 -1.42 -6.43 0.64
N PHE A 38 -0.91 -6.12 -0.55
CA PHE A 38 -1.55 -5.17 -1.47
C PHE A 38 -2.45 -5.93 -2.43
N SER A 39 -3.70 -5.54 -2.48
CA SER A 39 -4.69 -6.15 -3.37
C SER A 39 -5.63 -5.06 -3.90
N GLY A 40 -5.46 -4.70 -5.17
CA GLY A 40 -6.22 -3.63 -5.79
C GLY A 40 -6.03 -2.30 -5.07
N ASP A 41 -7.10 -1.78 -4.50
CA ASP A 41 -7.09 -0.53 -3.74
C ASP A 41 -7.02 -0.75 -2.22
N SER A 42 -6.59 -1.93 -1.80
CA SER A 42 -6.56 -2.29 -0.37
C SER A 42 -5.17 -2.69 0.07
N LEU A 43 -4.85 -2.38 1.31
CA LEU A 43 -3.65 -2.85 2.00
C LEU A 43 -4.06 -3.52 3.30
N TYR A 44 -3.65 -4.78 3.47
CA TYR A 44 -3.85 -5.53 4.70
C TYR A 44 -2.51 -5.74 5.38
N ILE A 45 -2.47 -5.56 6.68
CA ILE A 45 -1.29 -5.84 7.49
C ILE A 45 -1.64 -6.96 8.47
N ASP A 46 -0.93 -8.07 8.36
CA ASP A 46 -1.15 -9.25 9.18
C ASP A 46 0.11 -9.57 9.99
N ILE A 47 -0.07 -10.29 11.10
CA ILE A 47 1.04 -10.91 11.81
C ILE A 47 1.41 -12.17 11.04
N ALA A 48 2.66 -12.26 10.56
CA ALA A 48 3.06 -13.29 9.61
C ALA A 48 2.90 -14.72 10.14
N GLN A 49 3.22 -14.96 11.42
CA GLN A 49 3.16 -16.30 12.00
C GLN A 49 1.74 -16.80 12.21
N SER A 50 0.86 -15.95 12.73
CA SER A 50 -0.51 -16.34 13.08
C SER A 50 -1.52 -16.01 11.99
N GLN A 51 -1.11 -15.26 10.98
CA GLN A 51 -1.99 -14.71 9.94
C GLN A 51 -3.13 -13.88 10.51
N ARG A 52 -2.94 -13.35 11.71
CA ARG A 52 -3.91 -12.50 12.38
C ARG A 52 -3.88 -11.11 11.76
N LYS A 53 -5.04 -10.61 11.36
CA LYS A 53 -5.17 -9.29 10.76
C LYS A 53 -4.96 -8.21 11.82
N VAL A 54 -4.02 -7.29 11.56
CA VAL A 54 -3.75 -6.14 12.42
C VAL A 54 -4.48 -4.91 11.91
N SER A 55 -4.39 -4.65 10.61
CA SER A 55 -4.95 -3.44 10.00
C SER A 55 -5.44 -3.71 8.59
N ALA A 56 -6.43 -2.95 8.17
CA ALA A 56 -6.93 -2.96 6.81
C ALA A 56 -7.16 -1.51 6.36
N PHE A 57 -6.58 -1.16 5.23
CA PHE A 57 -6.68 0.19 4.68
C PHE A 57 -7.27 0.15 3.29
N LYS A 58 -8.11 1.13 2.99
CA LYS A 58 -8.48 1.45 1.63
C LYS A 58 -7.53 2.54 1.12
N LEU A 59 -6.96 2.32 -0.06
CA LEU A 59 -5.95 3.19 -0.63
C LEU A 59 -6.55 4.06 -1.72
N VAL A 60 -6.24 5.36 -1.67
CA VAL A 60 -6.53 6.29 -2.75
C VAL A 60 -5.21 6.91 -3.17
N LYS A 61 -4.82 6.70 -4.41
CA LYS A 61 -3.55 7.20 -4.92
C LYS A 61 -3.53 8.72 -4.89
N ASN A 62 -2.52 9.27 -4.23
CA ASN A 62 -2.33 10.71 -4.11
C ASN A 62 -1.35 11.21 -5.16
N SER A 63 -0.16 10.61 -5.22
CA SER A 63 0.88 11.00 -6.17
C SER A 63 1.77 9.82 -6.50
N GLU A 64 2.45 9.92 -7.62
CA GLU A 64 3.35 8.88 -8.09
C GLU A 64 4.50 9.50 -8.85
N ASN A 65 5.70 9.00 -8.59
CA ASN A 65 6.87 9.27 -9.41
C ASN A 65 7.53 7.95 -9.80
N LYS A 66 8.72 8.00 -10.42
CA LYS A 66 9.39 6.80 -10.95
C LYS A 66 9.71 5.75 -9.87
N SER A 67 9.97 6.19 -8.66
CA SER A 67 10.46 5.31 -7.59
C SER A 67 9.48 5.19 -6.43
N SER A 68 8.50 6.07 -6.30
CA SER A 68 7.62 6.05 -5.14
C SER A 68 6.17 6.37 -5.50
N THR A 69 5.26 5.81 -4.72
CA THR A 69 3.83 6.06 -4.81
C THR A 69 3.32 6.44 -3.43
N THR A 70 2.54 7.51 -3.36
CA THR A 70 1.95 7.99 -2.12
C THR A 70 0.45 7.80 -2.17
N PHE A 71 -0.09 7.26 -1.10
CA PHE A 71 -1.53 7.00 -0.97
C PHE A 71 -2.10 7.73 0.23
N ASN A 72 -3.32 8.26 0.07
CA ASN A 72 -4.18 8.51 1.20
C ASN A 72 -4.82 7.18 1.57
N ALA A 73 -4.65 6.76 2.81
CA ALA A 73 -5.14 5.47 3.27
C ALA A 73 -6.17 5.68 4.37
N PHE A 74 -7.25 4.93 4.30
CA PHE A 74 -8.38 5.05 5.23
C PHE A 74 -8.55 3.74 5.98
N GLU A 75 -8.41 3.80 7.30
CA GLU A 75 -8.60 2.65 8.17
C GLU A 75 -9.91 2.79 8.93
N ALA A 76 -10.75 1.77 8.85
CA ALA A 76 -11.96 1.70 9.67
C ALA A 76 -11.60 1.10 11.03
N TYR A 77 -12.07 1.73 12.10
CA TYR A 77 -11.89 1.23 13.47
C TYR A 77 -13.12 1.54 14.31
N LEU A 78 -13.25 0.83 15.43
CA LEU A 78 -14.35 1.05 16.36
C LEU A 78 -13.90 1.95 17.49
N LYS A 79 -14.61 3.05 17.70
CA LYS A 79 -14.43 3.94 18.83
C LYS A 79 -15.77 4.10 19.53
N ASP A 80 -15.84 3.70 20.79
CA ASP A 80 -17.05 3.76 21.61
C ASP A 80 -18.25 3.05 20.94
N GLY A 81 -18.00 1.91 20.30
CA GLY A 81 -19.02 1.14 19.60
C GLY A 81 -19.46 1.70 18.26
N ARG A 82 -18.84 2.79 17.79
CA ARG A 82 -19.16 3.42 16.51
C ARG A 82 -18.02 3.17 15.51
N GLU A 83 -18.41 2.90 14.27
CA GLU A 83 -17.45 2.81 13.16
C GLU A 83 -16.90 4.19 12.84
N THR A 84 -15.59 4.33 12.94
CA THR A 84 -14.87 5.58 12.71
C THR A 84 -13.76 5.31 11.69
N TYR A 85 -13.43 6.32 10.91
CA TYR A 85 -12.37 6.21 9.91
C TYR A 85 -11.21 7.11 10.29
N ARG A 86 -10.00 6.58 10.11
CA ARG A 86 -8.77 7.32 10.31
C ARG A 86 -8.03 7.42 8.98
N GLU A 87 -7.64 8.65 8.63
CA GLU A 87 -6.84 8.89 7.44
C GLU A 87 -5.37 8.93 7.80
N VAL A 88 -4.57 8.21 7.02
CA VAL A 88 -3.12 8.20 7.15
C VAL A 88 -2.51 8.34 5.77
N LEU A 89 -1.23 8.74 5.72
CA LEU A 89 -0.48 8.82 4.47
C LEU A 89 0.48 7.63 4.43
N ILE A 90 0.46 6.89 3.33
CA ILE A 90 1.37 5.77 3.12
C ILE A 90 2.18 6.02 1.86
N LYS A 91 3.50 6.01 2.00
CA LYS A 91 4.43 6.15 0.89
C LYS A 91 5.20 4.86 0.70
N VAL A 92 5.19 4.33 -0.52
CA VAL A 92 5.92 3.12 -0.87
C VAL A 92 6.99 3.50 -1.89
N THR A 93 8.25 3.26 -1.53
CA THR A 93 9.39 3.54 -2.38
C THR A 93 10.01 2.23 -2.85
N LYS A 94 10.20 2.11 -4.15
CA LYS A 94 10.84 0.93 -4.74
C LYS A 94 12.35 1.02 -4.57
N LEU A 95 12.93 -0.01 -3.99
CA LEU A 95 14.38 -0.16 -3.83
C LEU A 95 14.87 -1.26 -4.80
N GLU A 96 16.08 -1.77 -4.58
CA GLU A 96 16.64 -2.82 -5.42
C GLU A 96 16.15 -4.22 -4.99
N ASN A 97 16.14 -5.18 -5.92
CA ASN A 97 15.91 -6.60 -5.64
C ASN A 97 14.59 -6.91 -4.93
N LYS A 98 13.49 -6.35 -5.44
CA LYS A 98 12.15 -6.58 -4.87
C LYS A 98 11.99 -6.06 -3.43
N ASN A 99 12.88 -5.18 -3.01
CA ASN A 99 12.79 -4.51 -1.73
C ASN A 99 12.04 -3.19 -1.89
N PHE A 100 11.26 -2.84 -0.88
CA PHE A 100 10.49 -1.60 -0.84
C PHE A 100 10.61 -0.98 0.54
N LEU A 101 10.53 0.34 0.58
CA LEU A 101 10.42 1.07 1.84
C LEU A 101 8.98 1.58 1.96
N LEU A 102 8.28 1.11 2.98
CA LEU A 102 6.94 1.59 3.29
C LEU A 102 7.04 2.55 4.46
N GLU A 103 6.58 3.77 4.23
CA GLU A 103 6.55 4.81 5.25
C GLU A 103 5.10 5.16 5.58
N TYR A 104 4.81 5.15 6.87
CA TYR A 104 3.48 5.40 7.41
C TYR A 104 3.50 6.71 8.19
N PHE A 105 2.63 7.63 7.83
CA PHE A 105 2.48 8.92 8.49
C PHE A 105 1.06 9.03 9.02
N GLY A 106 0.88 8.77 10.30
CA GLY A 106 -0.41 8.90 10.93
C GLY A 106 -0.63 10.30 11.46
N LYS A 107 -1.75 10.91 11.06
CA LYS A 107 -2.25 12.13 11.69
C LYS A 107 -3.42 11.74 12.57
N ASP A 108 -3.21 11.74 13.86
CA ASP A 108 -4.30 11.57 14.80
C ASP A 108 -4.69 12.96 15.30
N LYS A 109 -5.89 13.40 14.94
CA LYS A 109 -6.40 14.72 15.34
C LYS A 109 -6.62 14.82 16.84
N ASP A 110 -6.81 13.68 17.51
CA ASP A 110 -7.05 13.62 18.94
C ASP A 110 -5.77 13.43 19.75
N ARG A 111 -4.63 13.29 19.09
CA ARG A 111 -3.32 13.12 19.73
C ARG A 111 -2.32 14.09 19.16
N GLU A 112 -1.50 14.64 20.05
CA GLU A 112 -0.50 15.65 19.69
C GLU A 112 0.71 15.11 18.93
N TYR A 113 0.78 13.82 18.63
CA TYR A 113 1.92 13.25 17.94
C TYR A 113 1.55 12.56 16.64
N ASN A 114 2.42 12.74 15.67
CA ASN A 114 2.38 12.00 14.42
C ASN A 114 3.20 10.72 14.61
N SER A 115 2.57 9.55 14.43
CA SER A 115 3.34 8.32 14.40
C SER A 115 3.95 8.17 13.01
N ASN A 116 5.27 8.23 12.94
CA ASN A 116 6.02 7.94 11.72
C ASN A 116 6.66 6.58 11.88
N GLU A 117 6.25 5.64 11.05
CA GLU A 117 6.81 4.30 11.05
C GLU A 117 7.38 3.98 9.69
N ARG A 118 8.49 3.26 9.66
CA ARG A 118 9.16 2.84 8.44
C ARG A 118 9.39 1.33 8.48
N TYR A 119 9.06 0.69 7.38
CA TYR A 119 9.25 -0.74 7.25
C TYR A 119 9.98 -1.04 5.96
N ASN A 120 11.09 -1.76 6.06
CA ASN A 120 11.70 -2.39 4.90
C ASN A 120 10.96 -3.68 4.64
N ILE A 121 10.36 -3.80 3.47
CA ILE A 121 9.55 -4.94 3.09
C ILE A 121 10.07 -5.53 1.79
N LYS A 122 9.90 -6.83 1.63
CA LYS A 122 10.36 -7.56 0.46
C LYS A 122 9.21 -8.34 -0.14
N LEU A 123 9.06 -8.21 -1.45
CA LEU A 123 8.06 -8.96 -2.19
C LEU A 123 8.39 -10.45 -2.13
N ILE A 124 7.45 -11.26 -1.64
CA ILE A 124 7.60 -12.70 -1.51
C ILE A 124 6.65 -13.49 -2.40
N ASP A 125 5.58 -12.83 -2.87
CA ASP A 125 4.61 -13.53 -3.71
C ASP A 125 3.77 -12.56 -4.55
#